data_e74dbb0b75aded095b7c276ebc1c04b5
#
_entry.id   e74dbb0b75aded095b7c276ebc1c04b5
#
_cell.length_a   1.000
_cell.length_b   1.000
_cell.length_c   1.000
_cell.angle_alpha   90.00
_cell.angle_beta   90.00
_cell.angle_gamma   90.00
#
_symmetry.space_group_name_H-M   'P 1'
#
loop_
_entity.id
_entity.type
_entity.pdbx_description
1 polymer ?
#
loop_
_entity_poly.entity_id
_entity_poly.type
_entity_poly.pdbx_seq_one_letter_code
_entity_poly.pdbx_strand_id
1 'polypeptide(L)'
;MQDKTKLGSVDTVVRGGIATITFGHPAHNSLPGRLLGQLAGAITEAGQNEGVKVIILQSEGDRSFCAGASFDELISIKDFETGKRFFLGFANVINAMRECPKFIIGRVQGKAVGGGVGLCAATDYCIATKWASVKLSELAVGIGPFVVGPAVERKMGKSAMTHLAINATEWQTAQWAKDKGLFNEVFETLEQTDAYVAHLAEKLSASNPEAMRLLKQVSWEGTENWRILLEERAAMSGRLVLSDFTVKAIEQFKQKA
;
A
#
# COMPACT_ATOMS: atom_id res chain seq x y z
N MET A 1 14.29 23.60 9.13
CA MET A 1 13.49 22.87 8.15
C MET A 1 14.30 21.65 7.73
N GLN A 2 13.87 20.43 8.12
CA GLN A 2 14.52 19.23 7.63
C GLN A 2 14.32 19.13 6.10
N ASP A 3 15.36 18.75 5.39
CA ASP A 3 15.38 18.68 3.92
C ASP A 3 14.40 17.60 3.44
N LYS A 4 13.18 18.01 3.04
CA LYS A 4 12.11 17.14 2.53
C LYS A 4 12.60 16.24 1.37
N THR A 5 13.61 16.69 0.63
CA THR A 5 14.15 15.94 -0.53
C THR A 5 14.89 14.69 -0.13
N LYS A 6 15.43 14.61 1.10
CA LYS A 6 16.16 13.43 1.60
C LYS A 6 15.29 12.46 2.41
N LEU A 7 14.23 12.97 3.05
CA LEU A 7 13.44 12.20 4.00
C LEU A 7 12.08 11.73 3.45
N GLY A 8 11.71 12.18 2.24
CA GLY A 8 10.39 11.96 1.69
C GLY A 8 9.29 12.74 2.40
N SER A 9 8.09 12.75 1.81
CA SER A 9 6.92 13.47 2.32
C SER A 9 5.62 12.69 2.15
N VAL A 10 4.59 13.12 2.88
CA VAL A 10 3.18 12.81 2.65
C VAL A 10 2.46 14.16 2.64
N ASP A 11 1.88 14.49 1.52
CA ASP A 11 1.20 15.77 1.31
C ASP A 11 -0.28 15.51 0.96
N THR A 12 -1.19 16.35 1.49
CA THR A 12 -2.63 16.25 1.21
C THR A 12 -3.15 17.56 0.65
N VAL A 13 -3.82 17.47 -0.49
CA VAL A 13 -4.49 18.62 -1.13
C VAL A 13 -5.97 18.32 -1.26
N VAL A 14 -6.85 19.22 -0.79
CA VAL A 14 -8.31 19.08 -0.89
C VAL A 14 -8.83 20.08 -1.89
N ARG A 15 -9.55 19.62 -2.93
CA ARG A 15 -10.21 20.47 -3.92
C ARG A 15 -11.53 19.83 -4.36
N GLY A 16 -12.62 20.59 -4.36
CA GLY A 16 -13.91 20.11 -4.86
C GLY A 16 -14.44 18.85 -4.17
N GLY A 17 -14.15 18.66 -2.88
CA GLY A 17 -14.56 17.45 -2.15
C GLY A 17 -13.66 16.23 -2.38
N ILE A 18 -12.57 16.38 -3.13
CA ILE A 18 -11.60 15.33 -3.41
C ILE A 18 -10.31 15.62 -2.61
N ALA A 19 -9.89 14.68 -1.76
CA ALA A 19 -8.59 14.75 -1.09
C ALA A 19 -7.59 13.92 -1.89
N THR A 20 -6.53 14.54 -2.39
CA THR A 20 -5.40 13.85 -3.03
C THR A 20 -4.28 13.74 -2.01
N ILE A 21 -3.98 12.50 -1.59
CA ILE A 21 -2.87 12.17 -0.70
C ILE A 21 -1.74 11.66 -1.57
N THR A 22 -0.62 12.38 -1.58
CA THR A 22 0.58 12.04 -2.34
C THR A 22 1.72 11.73 -1.39
N PHE A 23 2.30 10.54 -1.50
CA PHE A 23 3.51 10.19 -0.77
C PHE A 23 4.71 10.08 -1.71
N GLY A 24 5.88 10.41 -1.21
CA GLY A 24 7.12 10.33 -1.96
C GLY A 24 8.33 10.02 -1.08
N HIS A 25 9.29 9.28 -1.63
CA HIS A 25 10.58 9.03 -0.99
C HIS A 25 11.67 8.79 -2.07
N PRO A 26 12.88 9.36 -1.92
CA PRO A 26 13.94 9.24 -2.94
C PRO A 26 14.37 7.80 -3.21
N ALA A 27 14.24 6.88 -2.25
CA ALA A 27 14.49 5.46 -2.46
C ALA A 27 13.25 4.76 -3.08
N HIS A 28 12.87 5.16 -4.30
CA HIS A 28 11.80 4.53 -5.09
C HIS A 28 10.44 4.47 -4.36
N ASN A 29 10.11 5.49 -3.57
CA ASN A 29 8.91 5.54 -2.74
C ASN A 29 8.81 4.37 -1.75
N SER A 30 9.95 3.89 -1.23
CA SER A 30 9.95 3.06 -0.03
C SER A 30 9.46 3.86 1.17
N LEU A 31 8.78 3.20 2.09
CA LEU A 31 8.10 3.88 3.20
C LEU A 31 8.76 3.54 4.54
N PRO A 32 9.59 4.45 5.08
CA PRO A 32 10.04 4.39 6.47
C PRO A 32 8.86 4.51 7.43
N GLY A 33 9.03 4.02 8.66
CA GLY A 33 8.00 4.03 9.70
C GLY A 33 7.40 5.42 9.94
N ARG A 34 8.20 6.48 9.84
CA ARG A 34 7.73 7.86 9.92
C ARG A 34 6.70 8.20 8.81
N LEU A 35 7.02 7.86 7.55
CA LEU A 35 6.10 8.13 6.42
C LEU A 35 4.85 7.25 6.50
N LEU A 36 4.97 5.99 6.95
CA LEU A 36 3.81 5.13 7.19
C LEU A 36 2.88 5.73 8.25
N GLY A 37 3.43 6.26 9.35
CA GLY A 37 2.64 6.96 10.36
C GLY A 37 1.94 8.21 9.82
N GLN A 38 2.66 9.03 9.03
CA GLN A 38 2.08 10.20 8.37
C GLN A 38 0.98 9.83 7.37
N LEU A 39 1.19 8.77 6.59
CA LEU A 39 0.21 8.29 5.62
C LEU A 39 -1.08 7.79 6.30
N ALA A 40 -0.95 6.99 7.36
CA ALA A 40 -2.09 6.55 8.15
C ALA A 40 -2.85 7.73 8.76
N GLY A 41 -2.13 8.73 9.30
CA GLY A 41 -2.70 9.98 9.82
C GLY A 41 -3.46 10.75 8.75
N ALA A 42 -2.84 10.99 7.58
CA ALA A 42 -3.45 11.72 6.47
C ALA A 42 -4.75 11.05 5.96
N ILE A 43 -4.76 9.70 5.87
CA ILE A 43 -5.98 8.95 5.49
C ILE A 43 -7.07 9.12 6.55
N THR A 44 -6.72 9.03 7.82
CA THR A 44 -7.67 9.20 8.94
C THR A 44 -8.25 10.60 8.95
N GLU A 45 -7.41 11.63 8.85
CA GLU A 45 -7.82 13.04 8.83
C GLU A 45 -8.73 13.34 7.63
N ALA A 46 -8.35 12.88 6.42
CA ALA A 46 -9.20 13.03 5.24
C ALA A 46 -10.53 12.29 5.38
N GLY A 47 -10.53 11.12 6.02
CA GLY A 47 -11.74 10.35 6.32
C GLY A 47 -12.72 11.07 7.25
N GLN A 48 -12.19 11.79 8.24
CA GLN A 48 -12.97 12.55 9.23
C GLN A 48 -13.40 13.94 8.73
N ASN A 49 -12.77 14.45 7.68
CA ASN A 49 -13.09 15.77 7.12
C ASN A 49 -14.44 15.72 6.38
N GLU A 50 -15.44 16.46 6.87
CA GLU A 50 -16.77 16.53 6.27
C GLU A 50 -16.77 17.14 4.86
N GLY A 51 -15.81 18.01 4.56
CA GLY A 51 -15.60 18.60 3.24
C GLY A 51 -15.05 17.61 2.21
N VAL A 52 -14.53 16.43 2.63
CA VAL A 52 -14.00 15.38 1.74
C VAL A 52 -15.09 14.35 1.46
N LYS A 53 -15.24 13.98 0.19
CA LYS A 53 -16.19 12.96 -0.29
C LYS A 53 -15.48 11.70 -0.78
N VAL A 54 -14.29 11.85 -1.37
CA VAL A 54 -13.48 10.77 -1.93
C VAL A 54 -11.98 11.08 -1.75
N ILE A 55 -11.16 10.04 -1.66
CA ILE A 55 -9.71 10.15 -1.50
C ILE A 55 -9.04 9.55 -2.72
N ILE A 56 -8.04 10.23 -3.27
CA ILE A 56 -7.07 9.68 -4.24
C ILE A 56 -5.78 9.43 -3.48
N LEU A 57 -5.28 8.19 -3.54
CA LEU A 57 -3.97 7.81 -3.02
C LEU A 57 -3.01 7.60 -4.19
N GLN A 58 -1.92 8.36 -4.23
CA GLN A 58 -0.90 8.30 -5.25
C GLN A 58 0.50 8.48 -4.68
N SER A 59 1.52 8.20 -5.47
CA SER A 59 2.91 8.49 -5.11
C SER A 59 3.57 9.42 -6.11
N GLU A 60 4.68 10.03 -5.71
CA GLU A 60 5.50 10.89 -6.54
C GLU A 60 6.26 10.09 -7.62
N GLY A 61 6.66 10.79 -8.69
CA GLY A 61 7.46 10.25 -9.79
C GLY A 61 6.68 9.34 -10.73
N ASP A 62 7.42 8.69 -11.64
CA ASP A 62 6.87 7.95 -12.77
C ASP A 62 7.27 6.46 -12.82
N ARG A 63 8.25 6.02 -12.01
CA ARG A 63 8.87 4.69 -12.11
C ARG A 63 8.34 3.67 -11.11
N SER A 64 8.11 4.10 -9.88
CA SER A 64 7.68 3.22 -8.80
C SER A 64 6.51 3.83 -8.07
N PHE A 65 5.44 3.05 -7.88
CA PHE A 65 4.38 3.43 -6.95
C PHE A 65 4.89 3.32 -5.52
N CYS A 66 5.39 2.14 -5.12
CA CYS A 66 5.95 1.93 -3.80
C CYS A 66 6.88 0.70 -3.78
N ALA A 67 8.13 0.90 -3.40
CA ALA A 67 9.12 -0.17 -3.26
C ALA A 67 8.99 -0.97 -1.94
N GLY A 68 7.92 -0.76 -1.18
CA GLY A 68 7.68 -1.43 0.09
C GLY A 68 8.26 -0.68 1.29
N ALA A 69 8.61 -1.41 2.34
CA ALA A 69 9.19 -0.84 3.56
C ALA A 69 10.63 -0.35 3.33
N SER A 70 11.08 0.57 4.19
CA SER A 70 12.47 1.03 4.16
C SER A 70 13.44 -0.11 4.44
N PHE A 71 14.32 -0.38 3.47
CA PHE A 71 15.35 -1.39 3.63
C PHE A 71 16.38 -1.01 4.70
N ASP A 72 16.71 0.28 4.82
CA ASP A 72 17.63 0.79 5.84
C ASP A 72 17.09 0.58 7.25
N GLU A 73 15.77 0.79 7.46
CA GLU A 73 15.14 0.47 8.74
C GLU A 73 15.11 -1.05 8.98
N LEU A 74 14.78 -1.85 7.96
CA LEU A 74 14.75 -3.32 8.06
C LEU A 74 16.08 -3.90 8.57
N ILE A 75 17.19 -3.44 8.01
CA ILE A 75 18.53 -3.91 8.43
C ILE A 75 18.96 -3.40 9.80
N SER A 76 18.32 -2.39 10.32
CA SER A 76 18.61 -1.82 11.64
C SER A 76 17.93 -2.58 12.78
N ILE A 77 16.99 -3.49 12.48
CA ILE A 77 16.22 -4.24 13.48
C ILE A 77 17.16 -5.20 14.24
N LYS A 78 17.16 -5.09 15.57
CA LYS A 78 18.01 -5.87 16.47
C LYS A 78 17.24 -6.68 17.52
N ASP A 79 15.95 -6.42 17.68
CA ASP A 79 15.09 -7.02 18.69
C ASP A 79 13.65 -7.20 18.16
N PHE A 80 12.91 -8.05 18.87
CA PHE A 80 11.53 -8.40 18.50
C PHE A 80 10.58 -7.19 18.49
N GLU A 81 10.67 -6.32 19.49
CA GLU A 81 9.75 -5.18 19.64
C GLU A 81 9.95 -4.16 18.51
N THR A 82 11.21 -3.91 18.15
CA THR A 82 11.55 -3.05 17.02
C THR A 82 11.07 -3.69 15.70
N GLY A 83 11.27 -5.01 15.53
CA GLY A 83 10.78 -5.75 14.37
C GLY A 83 9.27 -5.72 14.26
N LYS A 84 8.54 -6.05 15.33
CA LYS A 84 7.09 -5.98 15.36
C LYS A 84 6.58 -4.58 15.00
N ARG A 85 7.15 -3.54 15.60
CA ARG A 85 6.77 -2.14 15.33
C ARG A 85 7.02 -1.72 13.88
N PHE A 86 8.11 -2.17 13.28
CA PHE A 86 8.40 -1.92 11.87
C PHE A 86 7.30 -2.48 10.95
N PHE A 87 6.91 -3.73 11.14
CA PHE A 87 5.85 -4.36 10.34
C PHE A 87 4.45 -3.82 10.65
N LEU A 88 4.22 -3.31 11.87
CA LEU A 88 2.98 -2.60 12.22
C LEU A 88 2.77 -1.33 11.40
N GLY A 89 3.81 -0.74 10.84
CA GLY A 89 3.68 0.46 10.00
C GLY A 89 2.68 0.26 8.86
N PHE A 90 2.85 -0.79 8.05
CA PHE A 90 1.90 -1.12 6.96
C PHE A 90 0.55 -1.60 7.50
N ALA A 91 0.52 -2.35 8.60
CA ALA A 91 -0.72 -2.77 9.25
C ALA A 91 -1.60 -1.56 9.61
N ASN A 92 -1.00 -0.52 10.16
CA ASN A 92 -1.70 0.71 10.55
C ASN A 92 -2.26 1.46 9.34
N VAL A 93 -1.50 1.54 8.23
CA VAL A 93 -2.01 2.16 7.00
C VAL A 93 -3.18 1.36 6.41
N ILE A 94 -3.07 0.02 6.33
CA ILE A 94 -4.14 -0.86 5.84
C ILE A 94 -5.39 -0.70 6.72
N ASN A 95 -5.25 -0.66 8.04
CA ASN A 95 -6.37 -0.43 8.94
C ASN A 95 -6.97 0.98 8.77
N ALA A 96 -6.16 2.02 8.61
CA ALA A 96 -6.65 3.38 8.33
C ALA A 96 -7.46 3.42 7.01
N MET A 97 -6.99 2.74 5.95
CA MET A 97 -7.72 2.65 4.68
C MET A 97 -9.03 1.88 4.82
N ARG A 98 -9.02 0.76 5.53
CA ARG A 98 -10.20 -0.07 5.81
C ARG A 98 -11.27 0.67 6.59
N GLU A 99 -10.87 1.39 7.62
CA GLU A 99 -11.76 2.09 8.55
C GLU A 99 -12.21 3.46 8.05
N CYS A 100 -11.53 4.00 7.03
CA CYS A 100 -11.90 5.26 6.41
C CYS A 100 -13.32 5.16 5.83
N PRO A 101 -14.25 6.09 6.20
CA PRO A 101 -15.62 6.05 5.68
C PRO A 101 -15.76 6.55 4.23
N LYS A 102 -14.66 7.02 3.61
CA LYS A 102 -14.64 7.52 2.23
C LYS A 102 -14.00 6.49 1.32
N PHE A 103 -14.47 6.39 0.07
CA PHE A 103 -13.76 5.58 -0.93
C PHE A 103 -12.36 6.12 -1.19
N ILE A 104 -11.42 5.19 -1.35
CA ILE A 104 -10.03 5.48 -1.69
C ILE A 104 -9.73 4.91 -3.07
N ILE A 105 -9.42 5.78 -4.02
CA ILE A 105 -8.98 5.45 -5.37
C ILE A 105 -7.46 5.39 -5.37
N GLY A 106 -6.87 4.26 -5.73
CA GLY A 106 -5.43 4.11 -5.93
C GLY A 106 -5.02 4.47 -7.35
N ARG A 107 -4.02 5.33 -7.51
CA ARG A 107 -3.40 5.67 -8.79
C ARG A 107 -1.98 5.14 -8.83
N VAL A 108 -1.73 4.11 -9.67
CA VAL A 108 -0.50 3.31 -9.69
C VAL A 108 0.22 3.49 -11.02
N GLN A 109 1.28 4.30 -11.03
CA GLN A 109 2.01 4.60 -12.25
C GLN A 109 3.10 3.58 -12.60
N GLY A 110 3.54 2.78 -11.64
CA GLY A 110 4.71 1.93 -11.81
C GLY A 110 4.77 0.77 -10.80
N LYS A 111 5.98 0.34 -10.50
CA LYS A 111 6.25 -0.85 -9.68
C LYS A 111 5.69 -0.75 -8.26
N ALA A 112 5.01 -1.82 -7.80
CA ALA A 112 4.59 -1.99 -6.41
C ALA A 112 5.19 -3.29 -5.84
N VAL A 113 5.88 -3.19 -4.71
CA VAL A 113 6.59 -4.32 -4.08
C VAL A 113 6.14 -4.46 -2.63
N GLY A 114 5.90 -5.69 -2.18
CA GLY A 114 5.64 -5.98 -0.78
C GLY A 114 4.52 -5.14 -0.20
N GLY A 115 4.86 -4.27 0.77
CA GLY A 115 3.95 -3.29 1.34
C GLY A 115 3.20 -2.44 0.30
N GLY A 116 3.84 -2.11 -0.84
CA GLY A 116 3.21 -1.37 -1.94
C GLY A 116 2.05 -2.14 -2.59
N VAL A 117 2.17 -3.47 -2.71
CA VAL A 117 1.05 -4.33 -3.17
C VAL A 117 -0.08 -4.32 -2.15
N GLY A 118 0.27 -4.32 -0.85
CA GLY A 118 -0.70 -4.18 0.24
C GLY A 118 -1.49 -2.88 0.17
N LEU A 119 -0.83 -1.75 -0.14
CA LEU A 119 -1.50 -0.47 -0.35
C LEU A 119 -2.46 -0.53 -1.55
N CYS A 120 -2.02 -1.09 -2.70
CA CYS A 120 -2.90 -1.28 -3.86
C CYS A 120 -4.15 -2.10 -3.47
N ALA A 121 -3.95 -3.21 -2.75
CA ALA A 121 -5.03 -4.12 -2.35
C ALA A 121 -6.00 -3.49 -1.34
N ALA A 122 -5.53 -2.57 -0.50
CA ALA A 122 -6.35 -1.88 0.48
C ALA A 122 -7.14 -0.68 -0.08
N THR A 123 -6.89 -0.26 -1.34
CA THR A 123 -7.74 0.72 -2.01
C THR A 123 -9.10 0.10 -2.38
N ASP A 124 -10.15 0.92 -2.42
CA ASP A 124 -11.46 0.46 -2.84
C ASP A 124 -11.53 0.27 -4.36
N TYR A 125 -10.84 1.14 -5.09
CA TYR A 125 -10.71 1.07 -6.54
C TYR A 125 -9.27 1.40 -6.96
N CYS A 126 -8.60 0.49 -7.65
CA CYS A 126 -7.19 0.63 -8.00
C CYS A 126 -7.02 0.73 -9.52
N ILE A 127 -6.37 1.80 -9.96
CA ILE A 127 -6.17 2.12 -11.38
C ILE A 127 -4.67 2.18 -11.65
N ALA A 128 -4.22 1.54 -12.72
CA ALA A 128 -2.80 1.45 -13.02
C ALA A 128 -2.48 1.82 -14.47
N THR A 129 -1.23 2.17 -14.72
CA THR A 129 -0.66 2.19 -16.07
C THR A 129 -0.27 0.76 -16.49
N LYS A 130 -0.13 0.50 -17.78
CA LYS A 130 0.42 -0.78 -18.29
C LYS A 130 1.85 -1.06 -17.81
N TRP A 131 2.57 -0.04 -17.38
CA TRP A 131 3.95 -0.14 -16.88
C TRP A 131 4.02 -0.56 -15.41
N ALA A 132 2.88 -0.59 -14.71
CA ALA A 132 2.82 -1.11 -13.36
C ALA A 132 3.15 -2.61 -13.36
N SER A 133 3.83 -3.02 -12.32
CA SER A 133 4.11 -4.43 -12.06
C SER A 133 4.13 -4.68 -10.57
N VAL A 134 3.82 -5.90 -10.15
CA VAL A 134 3.66 -6.23 -8.74
C VAL A 134 4.50 -7.45 -8.36
N LYS A 135 4.99 -7.45 -7.11
CA LYS A 135 5.75 -8.55 -6.54
C LYS A 135 5.62 -8.57 -5.02
N LEU A 136 5.40 -9.74 -4.42
CA LEU A 136 5.54 -9.96 -2.98
C LEU A 136 6.90 -10.59 -2.71
N SER A 137 7.90 -9.76 -2.38
CA SER A 137 9.30 -10.18 -2.28
C SER A 137 9.71 -10.69 -0.91
N GLU A 138 8.82 -10.73 0.06
CA GLU A 138 9.12 -11.00 1.47
C GLU A 138 9.71 -12.39 1.70
N LEU A 139 9.22 -13.42 0.99
CA LEU A 139 9.74 -14.79 1.14
C LEU A 139 11.20 -14.91 0.64
N ALA A 140 11.59 -14.11 -0.35
CA ALA A 140 12.95 -14.10 -0.88
C ALA A 140 14.00 -13.65 0.17
N VAL A 141 13.57 -12.91 1.19
CA VAL A 141 14.42 -12.49 2.32
C VAL A 141 14.09 -13.25 3.62
N GLY A 142 13.37 -14.38 3.53
CA GLY A 142 13.08 -15.23 4.69
C GLY A 142 11.93 -14.76 5.58
N ILE A 143 11.13 -13.82 5.11
CA ILE A 143 9.93 -13.32 5.78
C ILE A 143 8.72 -13.68 4.92
N GLY A 144 7.53 -13.77 5.46
CA GLY A 144 6.32 -13.92 4.64
C GLY A 144 5.60 -12.58 4.47
N PRO A 145 4.76 -12.42 3.45
CA PRO A 145 3.93 -11.22 3.28
C PRO A 145 2.73 -11.23 4.24
N PHE A 146 2.99 -11.49 5.54
CA PHE A 146 1.94 -11.78 6.52
C PHE A 146 1.04 -10.58 6.78
N VAL A 147 1.60 -9.37 6.84
CA VAL A 147 0.84 -8.15 7.11
C VAL A 147 -0.03 -7.75 5.94
N VAL A 148 0.50 -7.81 4.72
CA VAL A 148 -0.23 -7.39 3.51
C VAL A 148 -1.13 -8.49 2.96
N GLY A 149 -0.82 -9.75 3.30
CA GLY A 149 -1.53 -10.94 2.81
C GLY A 149 -3.05 -10.88 2.93
N PRO A 150 -3.63 -10.52 4.08
CA PRO A 150 -5.08 -10.43 4.23
C PRO A 150 -5.73 -9.44 3.25
N ALA A 151 -5.14 -8.26 3.02
CA ALA A 151 -5.64 -7.29 2.05
C ALA A 151 -5.53 -7.81 0.60
N VAL A 152 -4.40 -8.42 0.26
CA VAL A 152 -4.15 -9.00 -1.07
C VAL A 152 -5.10 -10.19 -1.30
N GLU A 153 -5.24 -11.08 -0.34
CA GLU A 153 -6.15 -12.23 -0.42
C GLU A 153 -7.60 -11.79 -0.59
N ARG A 154 -8.05 -10.79 0.19
CA ARG A 154 -9.38 -10.23 0.05
C ARG A 154 -9.64 -9.66 -1.35
N LYS A 155 -8.66 -8.98 -1.94
CA LYS A 155 -8.78 -8.30 -3.24
C LYS A 155 -8.69 -9.25 -4.43
N MET A 156 -7.77 -10.22 -4.38
CA MET A 156 -7.39 -11.06 -5.52
C MET A 156 -7.82 -12.53 -5.38
N GLY A 157 -8.29 -12.92 -4.20
CA GLY A 157 -8.51 -14.30 -3.85
C GLY A 157 -7.23 -15.03 -3.41
N LYS A 158 -7.44 -16.12 -2.69
CA LYS A 158 -6.37 -16.90 -2.05
C LYS A 158 -5.36 -17.46 -3.06
N SER A 159 -5.81 -17.95 -4.21
CA SER A 159 -4.94 -18.53 -5.24
C SER A 159 -3.94 -17.51 -5.78
N ALA A 160 -4.39 -16.30 -6.14
CA ALA A 160 -3.51 -15.25 -6.67
C ALA A 160 -2.56 -14.70 -5.59
N MET A 161 -3.05 -14.54 -4.35
CA MET A 161 -2.19 -14.17 -3.22
C MET A 161 -1.08 -15.20 -2.97
N THR A 162 -1.43 -16.49 -2.95
CA THR A 162 -0.47 -17.58 -2.76
C THR A 162 0.54 -17.66 -3.91
N HIS A 163 0.09 -17.44 -5.16
CA HIS A 163 0.99 -17.36 -6.32
C HIS A 163 2.05 -16.28 -6.13
N LEU A 164 1.65 -15.04 -5.76
CA LEU A 164 2.60 -13.96 -5.51
C LEU A 164 3.55 -14.26 -4.34
N ALA A 165 3.02 -14.83 -3.25
CA ALA A 165 3.80 -15.09 -2.04
C ALA A 165 4.86 -16.18 -2.22
N ILE A 166 4.53 -17.27 -2.96
CA ILE A 166 5.45 -18.37 -3.22
C ILE A 166 6.47 -17.99 -4.29
N ASN A 167 6.03 -17.32 -5.36
CA ASN A 167 6.89 -16.92 -6.48
C ASN A 167 7.50 -15.52 -6.24
N ALA A 168 8.12 -15.36 -5.09
CA ALA A 168 8.51 -14.07 -4.50
C ALA A 168 9.56 -13.28 -5.30
N THR A 169 10.26 -13.91 -6.25
CA THR A 169 11.28 -13.26 -7.10
C THR A 169 10.72 -12.72 -8.40
N GLU A 170 9.55 -13.21 -8.83
CA GLU A 170 9.00 -12.93 -10.14
C GLU A 170 8.05 -11.74 -10.14
N TRP A 171 8.18 -10.94 -11.18
CA TRP A 171 7.27 -9.82 -11.42
C TRP A 171 6.03 -10.28 -12.17
N GLN A 172 4.87 -9.81 -11.71
CA GLN A 172 3.63 -9.94 -12.45
C GLN A 172 3.26 -8.61 -13.12
N THR A 173 2.74 -8.69 -14.33
CA THR A 173 2.37 -7.52 -15.14
C THR A 173 1.12 -6.82 -14.62
N ALA A 174 0.90 -5.57 -15.06
CA ALA A 174 -0.33 -4.84 -14.78
C ALA A 174 -1.57 -5.60 -15.29
N GLN A 175 -1.48 -6.21 -16.47
CA GLN A 175 -2.58 -6.99 -17.03
C GLN A 175 -2.90 -8.22 -16.16
N TRP A 176 -1.87 -8.98 -15.76
CA TRP A 176 -2.07 -10.10 -14.84
C TRP A 176 -2.74 -9.63 -13.53
N ALA A 177 -2.29 -8.50 -12.97
CA ALA A 177 -2.86 -7.96 -11.75
C ALA A 177 -4.33 -7.50 -11.94
N LYS A 178 -4.69 -6.97 -13.12
CA LYS A 178 -6.07 -6.67 -13.49
C LYS A 178 -6.90 -7.95 -13.59
N ASP A 179 -6.42 -8.96 -14.29
CA ASP A 179 -7.11 -10.25 -14.47
C ASP A 179 -7.36 -10.98 -13.14
N LYS A 180 -6.51 -10.71 -12.14
CA LYS A 180 -6.64 -11.24 -10.78
C LYS A 180 -7.37 -10.30 -9.81
N GLY A 181 -7.85 -9.16 -10.26
CA GLY A 181 -8.69 -8.24 -9.49
C GLY A 181 -7.94 -7.25 -8.59
N LEU A 182 -6.60 -7.18 -8.63
CA LEU A 182 -5.86 -6.17 -7.89
C LEU A 182 -6.07 -4.79 -8.48
N PHE A 183 -5.93 -4.66 -9.80
CA PHE A 183 -6.24 -3.44 -10.53
C PHE A 183 -7.62 -3.55 -11.17
N ASN A 184 -8.44 -2.53 -10.98
CA ASN A 184 -9.76 -2.46 -11.60
C ASN A 184 -9.65 -2.05 -13.07
N GLU A 185 -8.73 -1.09 -13.36
CA GLU A 185 -8.45 -0.63 -14.71
C GLU A 185 -6.94 -0.50 -14.95
N VAL A 186 -6.55 -0.70 -16.22
CA VAL A 186 -5.18 -0.51 -16.71
C VAL A 186 -5.23 0.29 -18.00
N PHE A 187 -4.45 1.37 -18.07
CA PHE A 187 -4.37 2.27 -19.22
C PHE A 187 -2.97 2.28 -19.84
N GLU A 188 -2.91 2.63 -21.11
CA GLU A 188 -1.67 2.66 -21.90
C GLU A 188 -0.70 3.74 -21.43
N THR A 189 -1.22 4.91 -21.03
CA THR A 189 -0.40 6.05 -20.61
C THR A 189 -0.80 6.59 -19.25
N LEU A 190 0.10 7.38 -18.68
CA LEU A 190 -0.14 8.05 -17.41
C LEU A 190 -1.25 9.08 -17.51
N GLU A 191 -1.31 9.82 -18.63
CA GLU A 191 -2.32 10.84 -18.89
C GLU A 191 -3.74 10.21 -18.96
N GLN A 192 -3.88 9.06 -19.60
CA GLN A 192 -5.15 8.31 -19.63
C GLN A 192 -5.54 7.83 -18.22
N THR A 193 -4.57 7.34 -17.46
CA THR A 193 -4.77 6.92 -16.06
C THR A 193 -5.25 8.10 -15.22
N ASP A 194 -4.58 9.24 -15.30
CA ASP A 194 -4.89 10.45 -14.54
C ASP A 194 -6.26 11.02 -14.92
N ALA A 195 -6.59 11.04 -16.21
CA ALA A 195 -7.89 11.48 -16.70
C ALA A 195 -9.03 10.60 -16.15
N TYR A 196 -8.82 9.27 -16.13
CA TYR A 196 -9.83 8.35 -15.60
C TYR A 196 -9.97 8.47 -14.06
N VAL A 197 -8.85 8.60 -13.34
CA VAL A 197 -8.85 8.83 -11.88
C VAL A 197 -9.64 10.11 -11.54
N ALA A 198 -9.36 11.23 -12.24
CA ALA A 198 -10.04 12.49 -12.03
C ALA A 198 -11.56 12.35 -12.32
N HIS A 199 -11.92 11.78 -13.46
CA HIS A 199 -13.31 11.55 -13.84
C HIS A 199 -14.08 10.69 -12.82
N LEU A 200 -13.48 9.59 -12.35
CA LEU A 200 -14.10 8.73 -11.33
C LEU A 200 -14.26 9.48 -10.00
N ALA A 201 -13.23 10.22 -9.57
CA ALA A 201 -13.28 10.99 -8.34
C ALA A 201 -14.35 12.09 -8.38
N GLU A 202 -14.50 12.80 -9.52
CA GLU A 202 -15.55 13.79 -9.73
C GLU A 202 -16.95 13.16 -9.64
N LYS A 203 -17.18 12.04 -10.31
CA LYS A 203 -18.44 11.30 -10.22
C LYS A 203 -18.78 10.89 -8.79
N LEU A 204 -17.79 10.33 -8.06
CA LEU A 204 -17.99 9.92 -6.68
C LEU A 204 -18.22 11.14 -5.76
N SER A 205 -17.53 12.26 -5.99
CA SER A 205 -17.74 13.46 -5.17
C SER A 205 -19.15 14.05 -5.30
N ALA A 206 -19.81 13.79 -6.43
CA ALA A 206 -21.21 14.17 -6.70
C ALA A 206 -22.24 13.11 -6.28
N SER A 207 -21.80 11.93 -5.84
CA SER A 207 -22.67 10.82 -5.45
C SER A 207 -23.20 10.99 -4.02
N ASN A 208 -24.23 10.21 -3.67
CA ASN A 208 -24.79 10.20 -2.31
C ASN A 208 -23.75 9.72 -1.28
N PRO A 209 -23.28 10.56 -0.36
CA PRO A 209 -22.20 10.22 0.57
C PRO A 209 -22.58 9.10 1.55
N GLU A 210 -23.85 9.03 1.94
CA GLU A 210 -24.32 7.96 2.83
C GLU A 210 -24.33 6.61 2.12
N ALA A 211 -24.79 6.56 0.87
CA ALA A 211 -24.76 5.34 0.06
C ALA A 211 -23.33 4.86 -0.16
N MET A 212 -22.37 5.78 -0.44
CA MET A 212 -20.96 5.43 -0.57
C MET A 212 -20.36 4.87 0.71
N ARG A 213 -20.68 5.49 1.86
CA ARG A 213 -20.23 5.02 3.18
C ARG A 213 -20.73 3.61 3.48
N LEU A 214 -22.02 3.36 3.29
CA LEU A 214 -22.65 2.05 3.50
C LEU A 214 -22.09 1.00 2.54
N LEU A 215 -21.93 1.33 1.26
CA LEU A 215 -21.34 0.42 0.26
C LEU A 215 -19.91 0.04 0.63
N LYS A 216 -19.09 0.99 1.09
CA LYS A 216 -17.75 0.69 1.58
C LYS A 216 -17.81 -0.22 2.80
N GLN A 217 -18.66 0.08 3.77
CA GLN A 217 -18.82 -0.74 4.97
C GLN A 217 -19.15 -2.20 4.60
N VAL A 218 -20.18 -2.43 3.76
CA VAL A 218 -20.57 -3.76 3.28
C VAL A 218 -19.42 -4.44 2.53
N SER A 219 -18.69 -3.69 1.70
CA SER A 219 -17.57 -4.26 0.95
C SER A 219 -16.40 -4.71 1.83
N TRP A 220 -16.30 -4.22 3.07
CA TRP A 220 -15.27 -4.57 4.04
C TRP A 220 -15.79 -5.50 5.16
N GLU A 221 -17.00 -6.04 5.05
CA GLU A 221 -17.51 -7.03 6.01
C GLU A 221 -16.60 -8.26 6.11
N GLY A 222 -16.53 -8.85 7.32
CA GLY A 222 -15.66 -9.97 7.62
C GLY A 222 -14.21 -9.59 7.93
N THR A 223 -13.92 -8.28 8.07
CA THR A 223 -12.57 -7.78 8.39
C THR A 223 -12.50 -7.08 9.75
N GLU A 224 -13.51 -7.21 10.59
CA GLU A 224 -13.67 -6.48 11.86
C GLU A 224 -12.53 -6.78 12.84
N ASN A 225 -11.96 -7.98 12.78
CA ASN A 225 -10.85 -8.41 13.62
C ASN A 225 -9.47 -8.04 13.09
N TRP A 226 -9.36 -7.28 11.98
CA TRP A 226 -8.06 -7.05 11.34
C TRP A 226 -7.08 -6.24 12.18
N ARG A 227 -7.54 -5.44 13.13
CA ARG A 227 -6.59 -4.79 14.08
C ARG A 227 -5.79 -5.85 14.84
N ILE A 228 -6.45 -6.89 15.37
CA ILE A 228 -5.81 -8.01 16.08
C ILE A 228 -5.03 -8.88 15.10
N LEU A 229 -5.65 -9.29 14.01
CA LEU A 229 -5.04 -10.16 13.00
C LEU A 229 -3.73 -9.56 12.45
N LEU A 230 -3.73 -8.28 12.04
CA LEU A 230 -2.54 -7.66 11.46
C LEU A 230 -1.44 -7.41 12.50
N GLU A 231 -1.80 -7.21 13.77
CA GLU A 231 -0.83 -7.16 14.85
C GLU A 231 -0.14 -8.52 15.07
N GLU A 232 -0.90 -9.62 15.08
CA GLU A 232 -0.36 -10.98 15.14
C GLU A 232 0.55 -11.26 13.94
N ARG A 233 0.15 -10.86 12.74
CA ARG A 233 0.94 -11.00 11.51
C ARG A 233 2.23 -10.17 11.55
N ALA A 234 2.19 -8.97 12.09
CA ALA A 234 3.37 -8.14 12.32
C ALA A 234 4.35 -8.79 13.33
N ALA A 235 3.82 -9.42 14.39
CA ALA A 235 4.62 -10.17 15.33
C ALA A 235 5.30 -11.41 14.70
N MET A 236 4.63 -12.11 13.76
CA MET A 236 5.24 -13.20 12.98
C MET A 236 6.43 -12.69 12.18
N SER A 237 6.27 -11.60 11.43
CA SER A 237 7.34 -10.97 10.66
C SER A 237 8.47 -10.46 11.56
N GLY A 238 8.13 -9.85 12.72
CA GLY A 238 9.08 -9.36 13.71
C GLY A 238 9.96 -10.44 14.34
N ARG A 239 9.46 -11.69 14.43
CA ARG A 239 10.30 -12.83 14.83
C ARG A 239 11.21 -13.31 13.71
N LEU A 240 10.66 -13.43 12.48
CA LEU A 240 11.40 -13.98 11.35
C LEU A 240 12.53 -13.07 10.87
N VAL A 241 12.36 -11.73 10.99
CA VAL A 241 13.41 -10.80 10.58
C VAL A 241 14.72 -10.99 11.38
N LEU A 242 14.64 -11.56 12.57
CA LEU A 242 15.78 -11.85 13.45
C LEU A 242 16.39 -13.25 13.21
N SER A 243 15.82 -14.06 12.32
CA SER A 243 16.35 -15.39 12.03
C SER A 243 17.69 -15.30 11.30
N ASP A 244 18.58 -16.28 11.55
CA ASP A 244 19.89 -16.38 10.87
C ASP A 244 19.75 -16.39 9.35
N PHE A 245 18.67 -16.99 8.82
CA PHE A 245 18.38 -16.99 7.39
C PHE A 245 18.16 -15.57 6.87
N THR A 246 17.28 -14.81 7.52
CA THR A 246 16.93 -13.46 7.09
C THR A 246 18.10 -12.50 7.22
N VAL A 247 18.86 -12.59 8.32
CA VAL A 247 20.07 -11.77 8.51
C VAL A 247 21.07 -12.00 7.37
N LYS A 248 21.36 -13.25 7.03
CA LYS A 248 22.25 -13.60 5.91
C LYS A 248 21.70 -13.14 4.55
N ALA A 249 20.39 -13.31 4.31
CA ALA A 249 19.76 -12.88 3.07
C ALA A 249 19.86 -11.37 2.89
N ILE A 250 19.61 -10.59 3.94
CA ILE A 250 19.72 -9.13 3.95
C ILE A 250 21.17 -8.69 3.67
N GLU A 251 22.18 -9.34 4.30
CA GLU A 251 23.59 -9.05 4.05
C GLU A 251 24.00 -9.28 2.59
N GLN A 252 23.50 -10.36 1.97
CA GLN A 252 23.74 -10.63 0.55
C GLN A 252 23.10 -9.58 -0.38
N PHE A 253 21.93 -9.06 -0.03
CA PHE A 253 21.31 -7.97 -0.77
C PHE A 253 22.13 -6.69 -0.71
N LYS A 254 22.71 -6.35 0.44
CA LYS A 254 23.60 -5.18 0.59
C LYS A 254 24.83 -5.24 -0.31
N GLN A 255 25.38 -6.42 -0.52
CA GLN A 255 26.58 -6.60 -1.34
C GLN A 255 26.31 -6.49 -2.86
N LYS A 256 25.04 -6.59 -3.28
CA LYS A 256 24.61 -6.55 -4.69
C LYS A 256 23.99 -5.21 -5.12
N ALA A 257 23.69 -4.32 -4.16
CA ALA A 257 23.11 -3.00 -4.37
C ALA A 257 24.18 -1.92 -4.44
#